data_b60a0af0a3a0cb6e6d0b7a8156addf61
#
_entry.id   b60a0af0a3a0cb6e6d0b7a8156addf61
#
_cell.length_a   1.000
_cell.length_b   1.000
_cell.length_c   1.000
_cell.angle_alpha   90.00
_cell.angle_beta   90.00
_cell.angle_gamma   90.00
#
_symmetry.space_group_name_H-M   'P 1'
#
loop_
_entity.id
_entity.type
_entity.pdbx_description
1 polymer ?
#
loop_
_entity_poly.entity_id
_entity_poly.type
_entity_poly.pdbx_seq_one_letter_code
_entity_poly.pdbx_strand_id
1 'polypeptide(L)'
;MRRIVLDMKNGLLAEAVTQSLSGCDMDFLIYRSPKPEETLALCRTCRANVLVMEVIRQGLWKLSERLRLCSAVRRLGWACKVLLLVDESTDELLASEVRQTVKDQLADGFIYAS
;
A
#
# COMPACT_ATOMS: atom_id res chain seq x y z
N MET A 1 5.30 14.11 12.49
CA MET A 1 5.60 12.69 12.25
C MET A 1 4.59 12.09 11.29
N ARG A 2 5.05 11.46 10.24
CA ARG A 2 4.18 10.82 9.25
C ARG A 2 3.93 9.37 9.62
N ARG A 3 2.68 8.95 9.57
CA ARG A 3 2.28 7.59 9.89
C ARG A 3 1.99 6.81 8.62
N ILE A 4 2.70 5.70 8.46
CA ILE A 4 2.65 4.87 7.26
C ILE A 4 2.17 3.48 7.66
N VAL A 5 1.15 2.97 6.96
CA VAL A 5 0.69 1.60 7.13
C VAL A 5 1.16 0.77 5.95
N LEU A 6 1.76 -0.38 6.22
CA LEU A 6 2.19 -1.34 5.22
C LEU A 6 1.25 -2.56 5.26
N ASP A 7 0.60 -2.84 4.13
CA ASP A 7 -0.24 -4.02 3.97
C ASP A 7 0.40 -4.90 2.90
N MET A 8 1.27 -5.81 3.33
CA MET A 8 2.11 -6.59 2.44
C MET A 8 2.12 -8.05 2.86
N LYS A 9 1.92 -8.94 1.88
CA LYS A 9 1.99 -10.38 2.13
C LYS A 9 3.43 -10.84 2.29
N ASN A 10 4.35 -10.30 1.48
CA ASN A 10 5.76 -10.69 1.50
C ASN A 10 6.47 -10.01 2.68
N GLY A 11 6.79 -10.80 3.72
CA GLY A 11 7.41 -10.28 4.93
C GLY A 11 8.81 -9.72 4.72
N LEU A 12 9.61 -10.34 3.83
CA LEU A 12 10.94 -9.83 3.53
C LEU A 12 10.87 -8.49 2.81
N LEU A 13 9.93 -8.34 1.90
CA LEU A 13 9.73 -7.08 1.20
C LEU A 13 9.24 -6.00 2.16
N ALA A 14 8.33 -6.32 3.06
CA ALA A 14 7.85 -5.39 4.07
C ALA A 14 8.98 -4.92 4.97
N GLU A 15 9.88 -5.83 5.37
CA GLU A 15 11.05 -5.49 6.17
C GLU A 15 12.01 -4.57 5.40
N ALA A 16 12.25 -4.85 4.13
CA ALA A 16 13.10 -4.02 3.29
C ALA A 16 12.55 -2.60 3.14
N VAL A 17 11.25 -2.47 2.93
CA VAL A 17 10.58 -1.16 2.84
C VAL A 17 10.71 -0.41 4.17
N THR A 18 10.47 -1.11 5.29
CA THR A 18 10.59 -0.53 6.62
C THR A 18 11.99 0.01 6.87
N GLN A 19 13.02 -0.78 6.53
CA GLN A 19 14.40 -0.36 6.71
C GLN A 19 14.77 0.82 5.83
N SER A 20 14.31 0.83 4.59
CA SER A 20 14.55 1.94 3.66
C SER A 20 13.95 3.25 4.18
N LEU A 21 12.73 3.18 4.71
CA LEU A 21 12.06 4.37 5.25
C LEU A 21 12.72 4.83 6.55
N SER A 22 13.15 3.90 7.39
CA SER A 22 13.82 4.23 8.65
C SER A 22 15.17 4.89 8.42
N GLY A 23 15.82 4.63 7.28
CA GLY A 23 17.08 5.26 6.91
C GLY A 23 16.96 6.66 6.32
N CYS A 24 15.74 7.15 6.12
CA CYS A 24 15.52 8.50 5.61
C CYS A 24 15.64 9.53 6.73
N ASP A 25 15.98 10.79 6.37
CA ASP A 25 16.04 11.88 7.33
C ASP A 25 14.67 12.29 7.88
N MET A 26 13.61 11.84 7.25
CA MET A 26 12.25 12.15 7.68
C MET A 26 11.81 11.24 8.82
N ASP A 27 10.97 11.81 9.68
CA ASP A 27 10.46 11.12 10.85
C ASP A 27 9.20 10.33 10.47
N PHE A 28 9.37 9.02 10.25
CA PHE A 28 8.28 8.11 9.90
C PHE A 28 7.96 7.19 11.06
N LEU A 29 6.67 6.99 11.29
CA LEU A 29 6.18 5.96 12.20
C LEU A 29 5.47 4.90 11.35
N ILE A 30 6.02 3.69 11.35
CA ILE A 30 5.59 2.64 10.42
C ILE A 30 4.83 1.57 11.19
N TYR A 31 3.63 1.27 10.69
CA TYR A 31 2.76 0.21 11.22
C TYR A 31 2.61 -0.85 10.16
N ARG A 32 2.64 -2.10 10.55
CA ARG A 32 2.39 -3.19 9.62
C ARG A 32 1.02 -3.80 9.89
N SER A 33 0.17 -3.85 8.86
CA SER A 33 -1.12 -4.53 8.98
C SER A 33 -0.90 -6.04 9.00
N PRO A 34 -1.46 -6.77 9.97
CA PRO A 34 -1.25 -8.22 10.04
C PRO A 34 -1.98 -8.98 8.92
N LYS A 35 -3.07 -8.44 8.41
CA LYS A 35 -3.82 -9.02 7.29
C LYS A 35 -4.73 -7.98 6.64
N PRO A 36 -5.09 -8.19 5.35
CA PRO A 36 -5.86 -7.20 4.59
C PRO A 36 -7.18 -6.78 5.25
N GLU A 37 -7.86 -7.71 5.91
CA GLU A 37 -9.15 -7.44 6.55
C GLU A 37 -9.05 -6.42 7.68
N GLU A 38 -7.87 -6.23 8.25
CA GLU A 38 -7.66 -5.34 9.39
C GLU A 38 -7.03 -4.00 8.99
N THR A 39 -6.71 -3.84 7.71
CA THR A 39 -5.95 -2.67 7.24
C THR A 39 -6.73 -1.36 7.40
N LEU A 40 -8.01 -1.35 7.03
CA LEU A 40 -8.81 -0.12 7.15
C LEU A 40 -8.94 0.34 8.60
N ALA A 41 -9.18 -0.61 9.51
CA ALA A 41 -9.28 -0.31 10.93
C ALA A 41 -7.97 0.24 11.48
N LEU A 42 -6.84 -0.32 11.05
CA LEU A 42 -5.52 0.17 11.46
C LEU A 42 -5.26 1.58 10.95
N CYS A 43 -5.57 1.85 9.67
CA CYS A 43 -5.44 3.19 9.12
C CYS A 43 -6.27 4.21 9.90
N ARG A 44 -7.46 3.82 10.31
CA ARG A 44 -8.34 4.68 11.09
C ARG A 44 -7.77 4.92 12.50
N THR A 45 -7.31 3.86 13.14
CA THR A 45 -6.79 3.93 14.52
C THR A 45 -5.55 4.81 14.62
N CYS A 46 -4.59 4.64 13.70
CA CYS A 46 -3.34 5.41 13.72
C CYS A 46 -3.42 6.72 12.93
N ARG A 47 -4.53 7.00 12.26
CA ARG A 47 -4.71 8.16 11.37
C ARG A 47 -3.60 8.21 10.32
N ALA A 48 -3.50 7.14 9.53
CA ALA A 48 -2.45 6.97 8.55
C ALA A 48 -2.41 8.11 7.53
N ASN A 49 -1.20 8.59 7.23
CA ASN A 49 -0.95 9.56 6.17
C ASN A 49 -0.73 8.88 4.82
N VAL A 50 -0.17 7.66 4.86
CA VAL A 50 0.12 6.87 3.66
C VAL A 50 -0.20 5.40 3.94
N LEU A 51 -0.83 4.76 2.97
CA LEU A 51 -1.05 3.32 2.97
C LEU A 51 -0.32 2.73 1.77
N VAL A 52 0.60 1.80 2.01
CA VAL A 52 1.30 1.07 0.95
C VAL A 52 0.75 -0.34 0.92
N MET A 53 0.24 -0.77 -0.22
CA MET A 53 -0.36 -2.09 -0.39
C MET A 53 0.33 -2.87 -1.49
N GLU A 54 0.80 -4.07 -1.15
CA GLU A 54 1.31 -5.01 -2.14
C GLU A 54 0.16 -5.56 -2.98
N VAL A 55 0.36 -5.67 -4.29
CA VAL A 55 -0.63 -6.24 -5.22
C VAL A 55 -0.08 -7.53 -5.80
N ILE A 56 -0.82 -8.61 -5.65
CA ILE A 56 -0.56 -9.91 -6.28
C ILE A 56 -1.87 -10.44 -6.85
N ARG A 57 -1.84 -11.59 -7.53
CA ARG A 57 -3.05 -12.13 -8.19
C ARG A 57 -3.89 -13.04 -7.30
N GLN A 58 -3.62 -13.10 -6.00
CA GLN A 58 -4.26 -14.06 -5.10
C GLN A 58 -5.00 -13.36 -3.97
N GLY A 59 -6.16 -13.93 -3.62
CA GLY A 59 -6.88 -13.59 -2.39
C GLY A 59 -7.22 -12.12 -2.26
N LEU A 60 -7.13 -11.62 -1.04
CA LEU A 60 -7.45 -10.23 -0.73
C LEU A 60 -6.36 -9.24 -1.15
N TRP A 61 -5.22 -9.73 -1.64
CA TRP A 61 -4.14 -8.89 -2.17
C TRP A 61 -4.30 -8.58 -3.66
N LYS A 62 -5.31 -9.12 -4.34
CA LYS A 62 -5.51 -8.88 -5.76
C LYS A 62 -6.02 -7.46 -6.00
N LEU A 63 -5.77 -6.95 -7.20
CA LEU A 63 -6.02 -5.54 -7.52
C LEU A 63 -7.46 -5.12 -7.24
N SER A 64 -8.46 -5.93 -7.61
CA SER A 64 -9.86 -5.57 -7.39
C SER A 64 -10.17 -5.36 -5.90
N GLU A 65 -9.59 -6.18 -5.03
CA GLU A 65 -9.79 -6.04 -3.59
C GLU A 65 -9.03 -4.81 -3.05
N ARG A 66 -7.83 -4.55 -3.59
CA ARG A 66 -7.06 -3.35 -3.23
C ARG A 66 -7.81 -2.08 -3.61
N LEU A 67 -8.49 -2.07 -4.75
CA LEU A 67 -9.27 -0.91 -5.17
C LEU A 67 -10.50 -0.66 -4.30
N ARG A 68 -11.11 -1.72 -3.78
CA ARG A 68 -12.17 -1.57 -2.78
C ARG A 68 -11.65 -0.87 -1.53
N LEU A 69 -10.47 -1.27 -1.08
CA LEU A 69 -9.84 -0.66 0.09
C LEU A 69 -9.46 0.79 -0.18
N CYS A 70 -8.94 1.10 -1.37
CA CYS A 70 -8.66 2.47 -1.77
C CYS A 70 -9.91 3.35 -1.66
N SER A 71 -11.03 2.84 -2.17
CA SER A 71 -12.29 3.57 -2.11
C SER A 71 -12.72 3.84 -0.66
N ALA A 72 -12.56 2.84 0.22
CA ALA A 72 -12.89 3.00 1.64
C ALA A 72 -11.96 4.00 2.32
N VAL A 73 -10.66 3.95 2.03
CA VAL A 73 -9.67 4.87 2.60
C VAL A 73 -9.96 6.32 2.20
N ARG A 74 -10.43 6.55 0.98
CA ARG A 74 -10.78 7.90 0.51
C ARG A 74 -11.97 8.49 1.24
N ARG A 75 -12.74 7.69 1.94
CA ARG A 75 -13.88 8.16 2.75
C ARG A 75 -13.50 8.43 4.21
N LEU A 76 -12.22 8.26 4.57
CA LEU A 76 -11.74 8.66 5.89
C LEU A 76 -11.81 10.19 6.02
N GLY A 77 -11.86 10.68 7.24
CA GLY A 77 -12.03 12.11 7.50
C GLY A 77 -10.77 12.96 7.29
N TRP A 78 -9.70 12.39 6.73
CA TRP A 78 -8.44 13.09 6.46
C TRP A 78 -7.80 12.51 5.20
N ALA A 79 -6.80 13.22 4.65
CA ALA A 79 -6.09 12.77 3.47
C ALA A 79 -5.13 11.63 3.81
N CYS A 80 -5.34 10.47 3.19
CA CYS A 80 -4.45 9.33 3.27
C CYS A 80 -4.09 8.92 1.84
N LYS A 81 -2.83 9.03 1.49
CA LYS A 81 -2.35 8.63 0.15
C LYS A 81 -2.23 7.13 0.07
N VAL A 82 -2.63 6.55 -1.04
CA VAL A 82 -2.55 5.11 -1.28
C VAL A 82 -1.55 4.84 -2.39
N LEU A 83 -0.53 4.04 -2.07
CA LEU A 83 0.49 3.60 -3.01
C LEU A 83 0.38 2.10 -3.19
N LEU A 84 0.36 1.65 -4.44
CA LEU A 84 0.31 0.24 -4.78
C LEU A 84 1.72 -0.23 -5.13
N LEU A 85 2.14 -1.34 -4.54
CA LEU A 85 3.47 -1.92 -4.75
C LEU A 85 3.32 -3.23 -5.52
N VAL A 86 4.02 -3.35 -6.64
CA VAL A 86 3.93 -4.52 -7.51
C VAL A 86 5.32 -4.93 -7.99
N ASP A 87 5.55 -6.23 -8.11
CA ASP A 87 6.80 -6.77 -8.64
C ASP A 87 6.68 -6.91 -10.15
N GLU A 88 7.24 -5.94 -10.88
CA GLU A 88 7.20 -5.92 -12.34
C GLU A 88 7.93 -7.12 -12.96
N SER A 89 9.00 -7.58 -12.34
CA SER A 89 9.79 -8.69 -12.87
C SER A 89 9.05 -10.03 -12.80
N THR A 90 8.14 -10.17 -11.84
CA THR A 90 7.36 -11.40 -11.66
C THR A 90 6.08 -11.39 -12.50
N ASP A 91 5.44 -10.23 -12.66
CA ASP A 91 4.17 -10.12 -13.36
C ASP A 91 4.06 -8.75 -14.04
N GLU A 92 4.59 -8.69 -15.28
CA GLU A 92 4.59 -7.44 -16.04
C GLU A 92 3.18 -6.98 -16.40
N LEU A 93 2.27 -7.91 -16.66
CA LEU A 93 0.88 -7.55 -16.99
C LEU A 93 0.19 -6.93 -15.79
N LEU A 94 0.39 -7.49 -14.61
CA LEU A 94 -0.17 -6.92 -13.38
C LEU A 94 0.40 -5.52 -13.12
N ALA A 95 1.71 -5.33 -13.34
CA ALA A 95 2.33 -4.02 -13.21
C ALA A 95 1.69 -3.00 -14.15
N SER A 96 1.38 -3.41 -15.38
CA SER A 96 0.70 -2.56 -16.34
C SER A 96 -0.72 -2.19 -15.87
N GLU A 97 -1.44 -3.14 -15.29
CA GLU A 97 -2.77 -2.90 -14.74
C GLU A 97 -2.70 -1.91 -13.56
N VAL A 98 -1.69 -2.03 -12.71
CA VAL A 98 -1.48 -1.12 -11.58
C VAL A 98 -1.21 0.31 -12.09
N ARG A 99 -0.34 0.45 -13.12
CA ARG A 99 -0.07 1.76 -13.71
C ARG A 99 -1.35 2.40 -14.25
N GLN A 100 -2.20 1.61 -14.91
CA GLN A 100 -3.45 2.12 -15.45
C GLN A 100 -4.38 2.60 -14.33
N THR A 101 -4.42 1.87 -13.22
CA THR A 101 -5.19 2.23 -12.03
C THR A 101 -4.80 3.62 -11.52
N VAL A 102 -3.50 3.92 -11.48
CA VAL A 102 -3.02 5.24 -11.04
C VAL A 102 -3.38 6.31 -12.06
N LYS A 103 -3.26 6.03 -13.35
CA LYS A 103 -3.69 6.95 -14.41
C LYS A 103 -5.17 7.28 -14.29
N ASP A 104 -5.98 6.29 -13.91
CA ASP A 104 -7.43 6.47 -13.73
C ASP A 104 -7.78 7.11 -12.40
N GLN A 105 -6.78 7.51 -11.61
CA GLN A 105 -6.92 8.18 -10.32
C GLN A 105 -7.65 7.35 -9.26
N LEU A 106 -7.59 6.03 -9.38
CA LEU A 106 -8.17 5.11 -8.39
C LEU A 106 -7.20 4.84 -7.23
N ALA A 107 -5.91 5.10 -7.43
CA ALA A 107 -4.88 5.11 -6.41
C ALA A 107 -3.97 6.30 -6.67
N ASP A 108 -3.15 6.67 -5.69
CA ASP A 108 -2.35 7.90 -5.75
C ASP A 108 -0.97 7.70 -6.37
N GLY A 109 -0.47 6.48 -6.37
CA GLY A 109 0.82 6.18 -6.96
C GLY A 109 1.12 4.69 -6.95
N PHE A 110 2.25 4.32 -7.55
CA PHE A 110 2.71 2.93 -7.57
C PHE A 110 4.22 2.86 -7.38
N ILE A 111 4.68 1.71 -6.90
CA ILE A 111 6.10 1.44 -6.66
C ILE A 111 6.40 0.07 -7.24
N TYR A 112 7.53 -0.05 -7.95
CA TYR A 112 8.02 -1.35 -8.39
C TYR A 112 8.97 -1.93 -7.35
N ALA A 113 8.77 -3.21 -7.02
CA ALA A 113 9.55 -3.90 -6.01
C ALA A 113 10.71 -4.70 -6.57
N SER A 114 10.91 -4.70 -7.88
CA SER A 114 11.98 -5.47 -8.52
C SER A 114 13.36 -4.85 -8.37
#